data_08d7fa819189680e22e3348972fd1c37
#
_entry.id   08d7fa819189680e22e3348972fd1c37
#
_cell.length_a   1.000
_cell.length_b   1.000
_cell.length_c   1.000
_cell.angle_alpha   90.00
_cell.angle_beta   90.00
_cell.angle_gamma   90.00
#
_symmetry.space_group_name_H-M   'P 1'
#
loop_
_entity.id
_entity.type
_entity.pdbx_description
1 polymer ?
#
loop_
_entity_poly.entity_id
_entity_poly.type
_entity_poly.pdbx_seq_one_letter_code
_entity_poly.pdbx_strand_id
1 'polypeptide(L)' 'EVTFTTLVMSLNSSALYHLGEIQDPETGQTGNDLALAKHTISTLQLLKDKTKGNLIDKEDELLGHVLADLKLRYVKVNS' A
#
# COMPACT_ATOMS: atom_id res chain seq x y z
N GLU A 1 -4.34 17.45 -7.20
CA GLU A 1 -5.55 16.75 -7.63
C GLU A 1 -5.56 15.31 -7.11
N VAL A 2 -6.69 14.91 -6.55
CA VAL A 2 -6.85 13.55 -6.02
C VAL A 2 -7.39 12.66 -7.12
N THR A 3 -6.64 11.60 -7.44
CA THR A 3 -7.08 10.59 -8.39
C THR A 3 -7.01 9.23 -7.70
N PHE A 4 -7.60 8.21 -8.30
CA PHE A 4 -7.50 6.85 -7.76
C PHE A 4 -6.04 6.41 -7.68
N THR A 5 -5.25 6.72 -8.71
CA THR A 5 -3.82 6.40 -8.73
C THR A 5 -3.08 7.07 -7.56
N THR A 6 -3.33 8.37 -7.31
CA THR A 6 -2.65 9.05 -6.20
C THR A 6 -3.08 8.49 -4.86
N LEU A 7 -4.34 8.08 -4.70
CA LEU A 7 -4.80 7.41 -3.49
C LEU A 7 -4.05 6.09 -3.26
N VAL A 8 -3.98 5.26 -4.28
CA VAL A 8 -3.27 3.97 -4.19
C VAL A 8 -1.80 4.18 -3.85
N MET A 9 -1.14 5.14 -4.51
CA MET A 9 0.27 5.41 -4.27
C MET A 9 0.52 5.98 -2.87
N SER A 10 -0.40 6.78 -2.36
CA SER A 10 -0.33 7.29 -0.99
C SER A 10 -0.40 6.15 0.03
N LEU A 11 -1.34 5.23 -0.16
CA LEU A 11 -1.46 4.06 0.71
C LEU A 11 -0.26 3.14 0.60
N ASN A 12 0.29 2.99 -0.61
CA ASN A 12 1.51 2.22 -0.83
C ASN A 12 2.69 2.80 -0.03
N SER A 13 2.88 4.12 -0.10
CA SER A 13 3.94 4.79 0.65
C SER A 13 3.77 4.63 2.15
N SER A 14 2.53 4.75 2.64
CA SER A 14 2.22 4.56 4.05
C SER A 14 2.58 3.15 4.51
N ALA A 15 2.19 2.13 3.74
CA ALA A 15 2.52 0.74 4.07
C ALA A 15 4.03 0.50 4.06
N LEU A 16 4.73 1.02 3.04
CA LEU A 16 6.19 0.88 2.97
C LEU A 16 6.87 1.54 4.17
N TYR A 17 6.38 2.70 4.58
CA TYR A 17 6.91 3.37 5.77
C TYR A 17 6.74 2.49 7.02
N HIS A 18 5.54 1.96 7.24
CA HIS A 18 5.27 1.11 8.40
C HIS A 18 6.03 -0.23 8.36
N LEU A 19 6.38 -0.70 7.17
CA LEU A 19 7.22 -1.89 7.01
C LEU A 19 8.71 -1.59 7.24
N GLY A 20 9.10 -0.31 7.35
CA GLY A 20 10.48 0.08 7.50
C GLY A 20 11.26 0.13 6.20
N GLU A 21 10.56 0.12 5.05
CA GLU A 21 11.20 0.08 3.73
C GLU A 21 11.59 1.45 3.21
N ILE A 22 10.93 2.51 3.69
CA ILE A 22 11.25 3.89 3.31
C ILE A 22 11.28 4.78 4.55
N GLN A 23 11.97 5.91 4.42
CA GLN A 23 12.08 6.90 5.48
C GLN A 23 11.03 8.00 5.31
N ASP A 24 10.61 8.57 6.45
CA ASP A 24 9.80 9.78 6.44
C ASP A 24 10.67 10.92 5.89
N PRO A 25 10.26 11.62 4.82
CA PRO A 25 11.07 12.69 4.25
C PRO A 25 11.28 13.88 5.19
N GLU A 26 10.41 14.06 6.17
CA GLU A 26 10.52 15.18 7.12
C GLU A 26 11.44 14.86 8.28
N THR A 27 11.35 13.67 8.83
CA THR A 27 12.09 13.28 10.06
C THR A 27 13.29 12.39 9.77
N GLY A 28 13.35 11.75 8.61
CA GLY A 28 14.37 10.78 8.26
C GLY A 28 14.24 9.45 8.99
N GLN A 29 13.17 9.27 9.76
CA GLN A 29 12.92 8.06 10.52
C GLN A 29 12.15 7.04 9.68
N THR A 30 12.36 5.76 9.98
CA THR A 30 11.55 4.68 9.41
C THR A 30 10.50 4.25 10.43
N GLY A 31 9.35 3.86 9.93
CA GLY A 31 8.34 3.24 10.76
C GLY A 31 8.72 1.78 11.03
N ASN A 32 8.06 1.19 11.98
CA ASN A 32 8.19 -0.23 12.26
C ASN A 32 6.95 -0.68 13.01
N ASP A 33 5.82 -0.61 12.32
CA ASP A 33 4.52 -0.95 12.89
C ASP A 33 3.80 -1.91 11.96
N LEU A 34 4.00 -3.19 12.20
CA LEU A 34 3.42 -4.24 11.37
C LEU A 34 1.89 -4.27 11.44
N ALA A 35 1.31 -3.85 12.57
CA ALA A 35 -0.14 -3.78 12.69
C ALA A 35 -0.72 -2.72 11.75
N LEU A 36 -0.10 -1.53 11.69
CA LEU A 36 -0.51 -0.48 10.77
C LEU A 36 -0.23 -0.85 9.32
N ALA A 37 0.88 -1.53 9.05
CA ALA A 37 1.17 -2.03 7.70
C ALA A 37 0.09 -2.99 7.24
N LYS A 38 -0.28 -3.94 8.08
CA LYS A 38 -1.35 -4.90 7.80
C LYS A 38 -2.68 -4.19 7.56
N HIS A 39 -2.98 -3.19 8.37
CA HIS A 39 -4.21 -2.40 8.22
C HIS A 39 -4.25 -1.70 6.86
N THR A 40 -3.15 -1.10 6.44
CA THR A 40 -3.06 -0.43 5.15
C THR A 40 -3.22 -1.42 3.99
N ILE A 41 -2.58 -2.57 4.08
CA ILE A 41 -2.71 -3.62 3.07
C ILE A 41 -4.17 -4.11 2.99
N SER A 42 -4.82 -4.29 4.14
CA SER A 42 -6.24 -4.68 4.19
C SER A 42 -7.13 -3.61 3.59
N THR A 43 -6.80 -2.33 3.79
CA THR A 43 -7.52 -1.21 3.18
C THR A 43 -7.42 -1.27 1.66
N LEU A 44 -6.23 -1.55 1.12
CA LEU A 44 -6.02 -1.71 -0.32
C LEU A 44 -6.81 -2.90 -0.87
N GLN A 45 -6.85 -4.00 -0.12
CA GLN A 45 -7.64 -5.16 -0.52
C GLN A 45 -9.14 -4.83 -0.55
N LEU A 46 -9.61 -4.08 0.44
CA LEU A 46 -10.99 -3.62 0.47
C LEU A 46 -11.30 -2.75 -0.74
N LEU A 47 -10.40 -1.83 -1.09
CA LEU A 47 -10.56 -0.99 -2.29
C LEU A 47 -10.65 -1.84 -3.54
N LYS A 48 -9.81 -2.86 -3.67
CA LYS A 48 -9.84 -3.76 -4.82
C LYS A 48 -11.20 -4.45 -4.93
N ASP A 49 -11.72 -4.95 -3.83
CA ASP A 49 -13.00 -5.66 -3.82
C ASP A 49 -14.17 -4.71 -4.11
N LYS A 50 -14.16 -3.52 -3.53
CA LYS A 50 -15.25 -2.56 -3.67
C LYS A 50 -15.27 -1.84 -5.01
N THR A 51 -14.13 -1.73 -5.69
CA THR A 51 -14.04 -1.06 -6.98
C THR A 51 -14.07 -2.04 -8.16
N LYS A 52 -14.26 -3.30 -7.92
CA LYS A 52 -14.28 -4.32 -8.95
C LYS A 52 -15.31 -3.96 -10.03
N GLY A 53 -14.84 -3.91 -11.27
CA GLY A 53 -15.69 -3.55 -12.40
C GLY A 53 -15.81 -2.05 -12.66
N ASN A 54 -15.23 -1.22 -11.79
CA ASN A 54 -15.30 0.26 -11.92
C ASN A 54 -13.96 0.90 -12.25
N LEU A 55 -12.88 0.11 -12.32
CA LEU A 55 -11.55 0.64 -12.60
C LEU A 55 -11.20 0.46 -14.08
N ILE A 56 -10.48 1.43 -14.63
CA ILE A 56 -9.85 1.22 -15.93
C ILE A 56 -8.70 0.22 -15.76
N ASP A 57 -8.27 -0.40 -16.85
CA ASP A 57 -7.27 -1.48 -16.81
C ASP A 57 -5.98 -1.06 -16.10
N LYS A 58 -5.51 0.17 -16.35
CA LYS A 58 -4.28 0.67 -15.71
C LYS A 58 -4.42 0.80 -14.20
N GLU A 59 -5.59 1.24 -13.73
CA GLU A 59 -5.85 1.36 -12.29
C GLU A 59 -5.91 -0.02 -11.63
N ASP A 60 -6.56 -0.95 -12.28
CA ASP A 60 -6.68 -2.32 -11.76
C ASP A 60 -5.31 -3.00 -11.70
N GLU A 61 -4.50 -2.86 -12.74
CA GLU A 61 -3.13 -3.40 -12.76
C GLU A 61 -2.27 -2.80 -11.67
N LEU A 62 -2.31 -1.48 -11.51
CA LEU A 62 -1.54 -0.80 -10.47
C LEU A 62 -1.91 -1.32 -9.09
N LEU A 63 -3.20 -1.39 -8.79
CA LEU A 63 -3.67 -1.86 -7.50
C LEU A 63 -3.26 -3.31 -7.25
N GLY A 64 -3.36 -4.16 -8.26
CA GLY A 64 -2.94 -5.56 -8.16
C GLY A 64 -1.44 -5.69 -7.89
N HIS A 65 -0.61 -4.93 -8.60
CA HIS A 65 0.84 -4.94 -8.41
C HIS A 65 1.23 -4.42 -7.03
N VAL A 66 0.62 -3.32 -6.58
CA VAL A 66 0.89 -2.75 -5.25
C VAL A 66 0.54 -3.76 -4.16
N LEU A 67 -0.63 -4.37 -4.25
CA LEU A 67 -1.06 -5.37 -3.26
C LEU A 67 -0.12 -6.57 -3.22
N ALA A 68 0.25 -7.12 -4.38
CA ALA A 68 1.14 -8.27 -4.44
C ALA A 68 2.51 -7.94 -3.83
N ASP A 69 3.06 -6.79 -4.17
CA ASP A 69 4.35 -6.35 -3.64
C ASP A 69 4.31 -6.15 -2.13
N LEU A 70 3.29 -5.46 -1.63
CA LEU A 70 3.16 -5.19 -0.19
C LEU A 70 2.95 -6.46 0.61
N LYS A 71 2.14 -7.40 0.11
CA LYS A 71 1.93 -8.68 0.78
C LYS A 71 3.23 -9.46 0.90
N LEU A 72 4.03 -9.47 -0.16
CA LEU A 72 5.32 -10.16 -0.17
C LEU A 72 6.29 -9.53 0.84
N ARG A 73 6.36 -8.19 0.86
CA ARG A 73 7.22 -7.47 1.81
C ARG A 73 6.77 -7.69 3.25
N TYR A 74 5.48 -7.70 3.49
CA TYR A 74 4.93 -7.97 4.82
C TYR A 74 5.35 -9.33 5.33
N VAL A 75 5.23 -10.37 4.50
CA VAL A 75 5.63 -11.73 4.87
C VAL A 75 7.11 -11.78 5.20
N LYS A 76 7.96 -11.12 4.40
CA LYS A 76 9.41 -11.09 4.65
C LYS A 76 9.77 -10.45 5.98
N VAL A 77 9.15 -9.31 6.28
CA VAL A 77 9.43 -8.56 7.50
C VAL A 77 8.89 -9.31 8.72
N ASN A 78 7.76 -9.99 8.57
CA ASN A 78 7.09 -10.68 9.65
C ASN A 78 7.65 -12.09 9.93
N SER A 79 8.52 -12.58 9.09
CA SER A 79 9.08 -13.93 9.25
C SER A 79 10.33 -13.98 10.11
#